data_4230f9e7c84a853f5b769320e396aa4b
#
_entry.id   4230f9e7c84a853f5b769320e396aa4b
#
_cell.length_a   1.000
_cell.length_b   1.000
_cell.length_c   1.000
_cell.angle_alpha   90.00
_cell.angle_beta   90.00
_cell.angle_gamma   90.00
#
_symmetry.space_group_name_H-M   'P 1'
#
loop_
_entity.id
_entity.type
_entity.pdbx_description
1 polymer ?
#
loop_
_entity_poly.entity_id
_entity_poly.type
_entity_poly.pdbx_seq_one_letter_code
_entity_poly.pdbx_strand_id
1 'polypeptide(L)'
;MTLPRPFVFALACLLLLAACASQPPLPSSPPPLARALVYQVERQTAEGSDALLLAIQPEGAALRFSLFDPLGVPQARQQLIDGAWHADGLLPPNPRARTFFSVLLFALTPTDQLPGAYAAGDWQRAADGSRTLKDWQVRYPATDRLELQAPDGSSYHLALLPESAP
;
A
#
# COMPACT_ATOMS: atom_id res chain seq x y z
N MET A 1 13.12 -23.43 -40.34
CA MET A 1 11.68 -23.09 -40.12
C MET A 1 11.63 -21.69 -39.56
N THR A 2 11.40 -20.67 -40.38
CA THR A 2 11.31 -19.27 -39.96
C THR A 2 9.85 -18.99 -39.61
N LEU A 3 9.57 -18.64 -38.31
CA LEU A 3 8.24 -18.22 -37.91
C LEU A 3 7.81 -17.00 -38.74
N PRO A 4 6.57 -16.97 -39.24
CA PRO A 4 6.07 -15.83 -39.99
C PRO A 4 6.05 -14.57 -39.12
N ARG A 5 6.60 -13.47 -39.66
CA ARG A 5 6.71 -12.16 -38.99
C ARG A 5 5.48 -11.69 -38.24
N PRO A 6 4.22 -11.93 -38.68
CA PRO A 6 3.03 -11.52 -37.91
C PRO A 6 2.86 -12.30 -36.60
N PHE A 7 3.33 -13.54 -36.49
CA PHE A 7 3.28 -14.36 -35.30
C PHE A 7 4.23 -13.85 -34.21
N VAL A 8 5.41 -13.37 -34.59
CA VAL A 8 6.37 -12.76 -33.65
C VAL A 8 5.85 -11.44 -33.11
N PHE A 9 5.17 -10.65 -33.93
CA PHE A 9 4.54 -9.38 -33.50
C PHE A 9 3.35 -9.61 -32.57
N ALA A 10 2.51 -10.60 -32.84
CA ALA A 10 1.38 -10.96 -31.98
C ALA A 10 1.86 -11.49 -30.63
N LEU A 11 2.93 -12.30 -30.60
CA LEU A 11 3.49 -12.83 -29.35
C LEU A 11 4.17 -11.70 -28.53
N ALA A 12 4.83 -10.75 -29.17
CA ALA A 12 5.42 -9.59 -28.51
C ALA A 12 4.35 -8.65 -27.90
N CYS A 13 3.23 -8.44 -28.60
CA CYS A 13 2.09 -7.69 -28.07
C CYS A 13 1.41 -8.39 -26.88
N LEU A 14 1.33 -9.73 -26.90
CA LEU A 14 0.78 -10.50 -25.79
C LEU A 14 1.65 -10.40 -24.52
N LEU A 15 2.97 -10.37 -24.68
CA LEU A 15 3.92 -10.23 -23.57
C LEU A 15 3.90 -8.82 -22.96
N LEU A 16 3.56 -7.79 -23.73
CA LEU A 16 3.43 -6.41 -23.23
C LEU A 16 2.15 -6.19 -22.40
N LEU A 17 1.11 -7.01 -22.60
CA LEU A 17 -0.12 -6.95 -21.81
C LEU A 17 0.02 -7.59 -20.42
N ALA A 18 1.01 -8.43 -20.19
CA ALA A 18 1.25 -9.08 -18.90
C ALA A 18 1.98 -8.19 -17.88
N ALA A 19 2.45 -7.00 -18.28
CA ALA A 19 3.23 -6.09 -17.43
C ALA A 19 2.38 -5.09 -16.62
N CYS A 20 1.05 -5.20 -16.61
CA CYS A 20 0.22 -4.48 -15.66
C CYS A 20 0.35 -5.16 -14.29
N ALA A 21 1.32 -4.74 -13.48
CA ALA A 21 1.33 -5.05 -12.05
C ALA A 21 -0.04 -4.62 -11.49
N SER A 22 -0.90 -5.60 -11.17
CA SER A 22 -2.23 -5.32 -10.66
C SER A 22 -2.09 -4.58 -9.34
N GLN A 23 -2.64 -3.36 -9.27
CA GLN A 23 -2.65 -2.61 -8.02
C GLN A 23 -3.42 -3.43 -6.97
N PRO A 24 -2.97 -3.44 -5.70
CA PRO A 24 -3.71 -4.07 -4.63
C PRO A 24 -5.14 -3.51 -4.56
N PRO A 25 -6.15 -4.36 -4.34
CA PRO A 25 -7.53 -3.91 -4.26
C PRO A 25 -7.71 -2.96 -3.06
N LEU A 26 -8.62 -2.01 -3.23
CA LEU A 26 -9.05 -1.12 -2.15
C LEU A 26 -10.20 -1.77 -1.37
N PRO A 27 -10.34 -1.45 -0.08
CA PRO A 27 -11.48 -1.92 0.70
C PRO A 27 -12.77 -1.25 0.21
N SER A 28 -13.89 -1.97 0.27
CA SER A 28 -15.24 -1.39 0.00
C SER A 28 -15.62 -0.29 0.99
N SER A 29 -15.04 -0.34 2.21
CA SER A 29 -15.12 0.71 3.24
C SER A 29 -13.74 0.88 3.85
N PRO A 30 -13.24 2.10 4.02
CA PRO A 30 -11.97 2.33 4.69
C PRO A 30 -12.02 1.86 6.15
N PRO A 31 -10.87 1.43 6.75
CA PRO A 31 -10.83 1.07 8.15
C PRO A 31 -11.22 2.27 9.03
N PRO A 32 -11.98 2.04 10.13
CA PRO A 32 -12.37 3.10 11.03
C PRO A 32 -11.15 3.60 11.82
N LEU A 33 -10.67 4.77 11.51
CA LEU A 33 -9.60 5.44 12.23
C LEU A 33 -10.21 6.49 13.15
N ALA A 34 -10.13 6.28 14.47
CA ALA A 34 -10.65 7.24 15.45
C ALA A 34 -9.80 8.52 15.56
N ARG A 35 -8.55 8.46 15.09
CA ARG A 35 -7.56 9.56 15.16
C ARG A 35 -6.53 9.45 14.06
N ALA A 36 -5.74 10.49 13.90
CA ALA A 36 -4.57 10.45 13.05
C ALA A 36 -3.55 9.41 13.54
N LEU A 37 -2.91 8.74 12.61
CA LEU A 37 -1.80 7.81 12.85
C LEU A 37 -0.55 8.37 12.20
N VAL A 38 0.57 8.33 12.92
CA VAL A 38 1.86 8.73 12.39
C VAL A 38 2.83 7.57 12.54
N TYR A 39 3.42 7.14 11.44
CA TYR A 39 4.40 6.05 11.41
C TYR A 39 5.77 6.56 10.98
N GLN A 40 6.79 6.15 11.69
CA GLN A 40 8.13 6.09 11.12
C GLN A 40 8.18 4.87 10.21
N VAL A 41 8.65 5.06 8.99
CA VAL A 41 8.73 4.00 7.97
C VAL A 41 10.17 3.87 7.52
N GLU A 42 10.70 2.66 7.61
CA GLU A 42 11.94 2.27 6.96
C GLU A 42 11.59 1.43 5.73
N ARG A 43 11.93 1.92 4.55
CA ARG A 43 11.77 1.20 3.30
C ARG A 43 13.12 0.64 2.87
N GLN A 44 13.16 -0.66 2.57
CA GLN A 44 14.33 -1.35 2.05
C GLN A 44 14.04 -1.81 0.62
N THR A 45 14.96 -1.54 -0.29
CA THR A 45 14.90 -1.93 -1.71
C THR A 45 16.24 -2.52 -2.12
N ALA A 46 16.34 -3.04 -3.33
CA ALA A 46 17.62 -3.51 -3.89
C ALA A 46 18.67 -2.38 -4.02
N GLU A 47 18.21 -1.11 -4.15
CA GLU A 47 19.05 0.07 -4.30
C GLU A 47 19.51 0.67 -2.97
N GLY A 48 18.85 0.31 -1.85
CA GLY A 48 19.20 0.84 -0.53
C GLY A 48 18.03 0.95 0.43
N SER A 49 18.24 1.72 1.49
CA SER A 49 17.24 1.95 2.55
C SER A 49 16.93 3.44 2.66
N ASP A 50 15.64 3.76 2.81
CA ASP A 50 15.13 5.11 3.02
C ASP A 50 14.34 5.18 4.33
N ALA A 51 14.58 6.23 5.12
CA ALA A 51 13.71 6.60 6.22
C ALA A 51 12.64 7.57 5.75
N LEU A 52 11.39 7.35 6.14
CA LEU A 52 10.24 8.17 5.75
C LEU A 52 9.33 8.39 6.96
N LEU A 53 8.52 9.43 6.91
CA LEU A 53 7.45 9.69 7.87
C LEU A 53 6.11 9.61 7.14
N LEU A 54 5.18 8.81 7.64
CA LEU A 54 3.84 8.67 7.10
C LEU A 54 2.81 9.20 8.10
N ALA A 55 1.97 10.13 7.67
CA ALA A 55 0.79 10.56 8.39
C ALA A 55 -0.47 10.08 7.68
N ILE A 56 -1.41 9.48 8.44
CA ILE A 56 -2.75 9.09 7.99
C ILE A 56 -3.75 9.86 8.82
N GLN A 57 -4.56 10.67 8.16
CA GLN A 57 -5.50 11.58 8.83
C GLN A 57 -6.93 11.30 8.37
N PRO A 58 -7.85 10.96 9.29
CA PRO A 58 -9.27 10.93 8.96
C PRO A 58 -9.80 12.35 8.76
N GLU A 59 -10.50 12.58 7.64
CA GLU A 59 -11.10 13.86 7.27
C GLU A 59 -12.54 13.66 6.82
N GLY A 60 -13.44 13.58 7.78
CA GLY A 60 -14.83 13.22 7.51
C GLY A 60 -14.93 11.82 6.91
N ALA A 61 -15.43 11.72 5.68
CA ALA A 61 -15.51 10.46 4.93
C ALA A 61 -14.21 10.09 4.19
N ALA A 62 -13.22 10.97 4.16
CA ALA A 62 -11.95 10.75 3.47
C ALA A 62 -10.85 10.31 4.45
N LEU A 63 -9.85 9.61 3.90
CA LEU A 63 -8.58 9.36 4.58
C LEU A 63 -7.47 10.05 3.77
N ARG A 64 -6.73 10.97 4.40
CA ARG A 64 -5.55 11.60 3.81
C ARG A 64 -4.31 10.83 4.19
N PHE A 65 -3.47 10.52 3.20
CA PHE A 65 -2.15 9.93 3.36
C PHE A 65 -1.08 10.94 2.91
N SER A 66 -0.11 11.20 3.78
CA SER A 66 1.01 12.10 3.50
C SER A 66 2.31 11.42 3.86
N LEU A 67 3.19 11.24 2.88
CA LEU A 67 4.50 10.61 3.03
C LEU A 67 5.57 11.68 2.85
N PHE A 68 6.49 11.75 3.80
CA PHE A 68 7.57 12.74 3.84
C PHE A 68 8.93 12.06 3.95
N ASP A 69 9.95 12.70 3.45
CA ASP A 69 11.33 12.36 3.77
C ASP A 69 11.74 12.90 5.17
N PRO A 70 12.94 12.57 5.69
CA PRO A 70 13.40 13.04 6.99
C PRO A 70 13.56 14.58 7.10
N LEU A 71 13.64 15.27 5.98
CA LEU A 71 13.73 16.74 5.93
C LEU A 71 12.35 17.40 5.89
N GLY A 72 11.27 16.60 5.91
CA GLY A 72 9.89 17.08 5.83
C GLY A 72 9.42 17.41 4.41
N VAL A 73 10.18 17.02 3.38
CA VAL A 73 9.77 17.22 1.99
C VAL A 73 8.72 16.15 1.62
N PRO A 74 7.53 16.56 1.13
CA PRO A 74 6.49 15.60 0.80
C PRO A 74 6.87 14.79 -0.45
N GLN A 75 6.86 13.47 -0.31
CA GLN A 75 7.12 12.49 -1.36
C GLN A 75 5.84 12.02 -2.05
N ALA A 76 4.72 12.01 -1.30
CA ALA A 76 3.39 11.71 -1.83
C ALA A 76 2.32 12.28 -0.91
N ARG A 77 1.23 12.79 -1.51
CA ARG A 77 0.00 13.18 -0.81
C ARG A 77 -1.19 12.72 -1.63
N GLN A 78 -2.07 11.95 -1.00
CA GLN A 78 -3.26 11.41 -1.65
C GLN A 78 -4.40 11.28 -0.64
N GLN A 79 -5.61 11.39 -1.13
CA GLN A 79 -6.83 11.14 -0.35
C GLN A 79 -7.55 9.92 -0.93
N LEU A 80 -8.02 9.07 -0.04
CA LEU A 80 -9.00 8.04 -0.36
C LEU A 80 -10.39 8.62 -0.10
N ILE A 81 -11.18 8.77 -1.15
CA ILE A 81 -12.56 9.28 -1.12
C ILE A 81 -13.43 8.31 -1.92
N ASP A 82 -14.52 7.83 -1.33
CA ASP A 82 -15.49 6.94 -2.00
C ASP A 82 -14.83 5.75 -2.71
N GLY A 83 -13.83 5.13 -2.07
CA GLY A 83 -13.12 3.96 -2.59
C GLY A 83 -12.16 4.27 -3.75
N ALA A 84 -11.84 5.53 -4.01
CA ALA A 84 -10.92 5.93 -5.07
C ALA A 84 -9.80 6.86 -4.55
N TRP A 85 -8.61 6.73 -5.16
CA TRP A 85 -7.49 7.63 -4.86
C TRP A 85 -7.59 8.93 -5.64
N HIS A 86 -7.51 10.04 -4.92
CA HIS A 86 -7.45 11.40 -5.45
C HIS A 86 -6.10 12.05 -5.11
N ALA A 87 -5.59 12.88 -6.02
CA ALA A 87 -4.43 13.71 -5.72
C ALA A 87 -4.79 14.75 -4.65
N ASP A 88 -3.88 15.00 -3.71
CA ASP A 88 -4.03 16.03 -2.69
C ASP A 88 -2.93 17.08 -2.87
N GLY A 89 -3.31 18.22 -3.42
CA GLY A 89 -2.41 19.34 -3.71
C GLY A 89 -1.71 19.24 -5.07
N LEU A 90 -0.55 19.87 -5.18
CA LEU A 90 0.20 20.03 -6.43
C LEU A 90 1.20 18.92 -6.73
N LEU A 91 1.35 17.94 -5.84
CA LEU A 91 2.25 16.83 -6.09
C LEU A 91 1.69 15.90 -7.18
N PRO A 92 2.52 15.50 -8.15
CA PRO A 92 2.10 14.52 -9.14
C PRO A 92 1.74 13.19 -8.45
N PRO A 93 0.80 12.42 -9.03
CA PRO A 93 0.46 11.10 -8.51
C PRO A 93 1.69 10.20 -8.42
N ASN A 94 1.89 9.57 -7.26
CA ASN A 94 2.97 8.61 -7.03
C ASN A 94 2.38 7.18 -6.98
N PRO A 95 2.49 6.37 -8.06
CA PRO A 95 1.92 5.03 -8.11
C PRO A 95 2.49 4.07 -7.05
N ARG A 96 3.79 4.18 -6.73
CA ARG A 96 4.43 3.34 -5.70
C ARG A 96 3.85 3.65 -4.31
N ALA A 97 3.71 4.93 -3.98
CA ALA A 97 3.09 5.34 -2.73
C ALA A 97 1.63 4.90 -2.67
N ARG A 98 0.87 4.99 -3.77
CA ARG A 98 -0.51 4.52 -3.85
C ARG A 98 -0.61 3.02 -3.56
N THR A 99 0.25 2.21 -4.15
CA THR A 99 0.32 0.77 -3.89
C THR A 99 0.61 0.49 -2.41
N PHE A 100 1.62 1.15 -1.84
CA PHE A 100 1.96 1.04 -0.42
C PHE A 100 0.78 1.44 0.48
N PHE A 101 0.10 2.56 0.20
CA PHE A 101 -1.07 3.02 0.97
C PHE A 101 -2.24 2.02 0.88
N SER A 102 -2.45 1.40 -0.29
CA SER A 102 -3.51 0.38 -0.46
C SER A 102 -3.25 -0.86 0.40
N VAL A 103 -2.01 -1.33 0.46
CA VAL A 103 -1.63 -2.46 1.34
C VAL A 103 -1.73 -2.07 2.80
N LEU A 104 -1.37 -0.85 3.15
CA LEU A 104 -1.50 -0.37 4.53
C LEU A 104 -2.97 -0.25 4.98
N LEU A 105 -3.89 0.16 4.11
CA LEU A 105 -5.33 0.10 4.38
C LEU A 105 -5.77 -1.32 4.75
N PHE A 106 -5.30 -2.33 3.99
CA PHE A 106 -5.56 -3.72 4.31
C PHE A 106 -4.96 -4.13 5.67
N ALA A 107 -3.72 -3.73 5.94
CA ALA A 107 -3.05 -4.02 7.21
C ALA A 107 -3.81 -3.44 8.41
N LEU A 108 -4.38 -2.23 8.26
CA LEU A 108 -5.11 -1.51 9.29
C LEU A 108 -6.58 -1.94 9.43
N THR A 109 -7.12 -2.68 8.45
CA THR A 109 -8.50 -3.17 8.52
C THR A 109 -8.63 -4.24 9.61
N PRO A 110 -9.56 -4.08 10.58
CA PRO A 110 -9.83 -5.09 11.60
C PRO A 110 -10.13 -6.46 10.98
N THR A 111 -9.69 -7.53 11.66
CA THR A 111 -9.80 -8.90 11.11
C THR A 111 -11.24 -9.32 10.83
N ASP A 112 -12.16 -8.93 11.68
CA ASP A 112 -13.59 -9.18 11.57
C ASP A 112 -14.27 -8.42 10.43
N GLN A 113 -13.67 -7.33 9.97
CA GLN A 113 -14.16 -6.51 8.85
C GLN A 113 -13.59 -6.94 7.49
N LEU A 114 -12.50 -7.71 7.46
CA LEU A 114 -11.85 -8.13 6.20
C LEU A 114 -12.81 -8.83 5.23
N PRO A 115 -13.69 -9.78 5.66
CA PRO A 115 -14.60 -10.47 4.72
C PRO A 115 -15.62 -9.54 4.06
N GLY A 116 -15.97 -8.43 4.72
CA GLY A 116 -16.87 -7.41 4.15
C GLY A 116 -16.16 -6.34 3.35
N ALA A 117 -14.87 -6.11 3.63
CA ALA A 117 -14.08 -5.05 3.01
C ALA A 117 -13.36 -5.49 1.73
N TYR A 118 -12.98 -6.76 1.61
CA TYR A 118 -12.21 -7.31 0.49
C TYR A 118 -12.87 -8.54 -0.09
N ALA A 119 -12.73 -8.74 -1.40
CA ALA A 119 -13.29 -9.91 -2.08
C ALA A 119 -12.61 -11.20 -1.62
N ALA A 120 -13.40 -12.28 -1.50
CA ALA A 120 -12.88 -13.61 -1.22
C ALA A 120 -11.87 -14.04 -2.30
N GLY A 121 -10.69 -14.53 -1.89
CA GLY A 121 -9.61 -14.90 -2.80
C GLY A 121 -8.59 -13.79 -3.07
N ASP A 122 -8.87 -12.54 -2.70
CA ASP A 122 -7.87 -11.46 -2.77
C ASP A 122 -6.92 -11.47 -1.58
N TRP A 123 -7.34 -12.04 -0.47
CA TRP A 123 -6.59 -12.04 0.77
C TRP A 123 -6.66 -13.38 1.49
N GLN A 124 -5.68 -13.61 2.36
CA GLN A 124 -5.63 -14.78 3.25
C GLN A 124 -5.08 -14.35 4.61
N ARG A 125 -5.40 -15.13 5.64
CA ARG A 125 -4.83 -15.00 6.98
C ARG A 125 -4.23 -16.34 7.40
N ALA A 126 -2.98 -16.32 7.86
CA ALA A 126 -2.29 -17.50 8.38
C ALA A 126 -2.57 -17.69 9.89
N ALA A 127 -2.18 -18.85 10.41
CA ALA A 127 -2.39 -19.22 11.81
C ALA A 127 -1.57 -18.33 12.79
N ASP A 128 -0.44 -17.81 12.34
CA ASP A 128 0.42 -16.86 13.10
C ASP A 128 -0.12 -15.43 13.12
N GLY A 129 -1.26 -15.19 12.48
CA GLY A 129 -1.89 -13.87 12.38
C GLY A 129 -1.39 -13.02 11.22
N SER A 130 -0.34 -13.43 10.50
CA SER A 130 0.08 -12.76 9.29
C SER A 130 -1.01 -12.80 8.22
N ARG A 131 -0.98 -11.84 7.29
CA ARG A 131 -1.97 -11.72 6.23
C ARG A 131 -1.28 -11.59 4.88
N THR A 132 -1.96 -11.99 3.82
CA THR A 132 -1.59 -11.74 2.42
C THR A 132 -2.69 -10.97 1.72
N LEU A 133 -2.32 -9.98 0.89
CA LEU A 133 -3.21 -9.31 -0.05
C LEU A 133 -2.59 -9.43 -1.44
N LYS A 134 -3.17 -10.27 -2.31
CA LYS A 134 -2.52 -10.68 -3.56
C LYS A 134 -1.12 -11.22 -3.26
N ASP A 135 -0.08 -10.62 -3.83
CA ASP A 135 1.32 -11.03 -3.66
C ASP A 135 2.05 -10.28 -2.51
N TRP A 136 1.35 -9.44 -1.76
CA TRP A 136 1.91 -8.72 -0.62
C TRP A 136 1.72 -9.52 0.68
N GLN A 137 2.75 -9.53 1.52
CA GLN A 137 2.68 -10.10 2.86
C GLN A 137 2.65 -8.99 3.91
N VAL A 138 1.83 -9.19 4.94
CA VAL A 138 1.68 -8.28 6.08
C VAL A 138 1.92 -9.06 7.36
N ARG A 139 2.84 -8.58 8.20
CA ARG A 139 3.16 -9.14 9.52
C ARG A 139 2.95 -8.09 10.60
N TYR A 140 2.68 -8.56 11.81
CA TYR A 140 2.40 -7.75 12.99
C TYR A 140 3.33 -8.15 14.13
N PRO A 141 4.63 -7.76 14.09
CA PRO A 141 5.61 -8.16 15.10
C PRO A 141 5.30 -7.61 16.49
N ALA A 142 4.61 -6.47 16.58
CA ALA A 142 4.08 -5.89 17.82
C ALA A 142 2.81 -5.06 17.52
N THR A 143 2.13 -4.64 18.57
CA THR A 143 0.88 -3.85 18.46
C THR A 143 1.10 -2.50 17.74
N ASP A 144 2.30 -1.94 17.88
CA ASP A 144 2.73 -0.66 17.29
C ASP A 144 3.60 -0.84 16.05
N ARG A 145 3.78 -2.07 15.55
CA ARG A 145 4.69 -2.38 14.44
C ARG A 145 4.01 -3.18 13.35
N LEU A 146 4.30 -2.79 12.12
CA LEU A 146 3.87 -3.48 10.90
C LEU A 146 5.07 -3.74 10.01
N GLU A 147 5.06 -4.87 9.34
CA GLU A 147 5.99 -5.21 8.27
C GLU A 147 5.22 -5.56 7.02
N LEU A 148 5.54 -4.90 5.91
CA LEU A 148 4.97 -5.18 4.61
C LEU A 148 6.07 -5.67 3.69
N GLN A 149 5.85 -6.81 3.04
CA GLN A 149 6.75 -7.37 2.04
C GLN A 149 6.10 -7.31 0.67
N ALA A 150 6.74 -6.61 -0.24
CA ALA A 150 6.28 -6.47 -1.62
C ALA A 150 6.75 -7.64 -2.51
N PRO A 151 6.06 -7.92 -3.62
CA PRO A 151 6.44 -8.98 -4.56
C PRO A 151 7.75 -8.69 -5.30
N ASP A 152 8.18 -7.45 -5.39
CA ASP A 152 9.46 -7.04 -5.99
C ASP A 152 10.67 -7.18 -5.05
N GLY A 153 10.46 -7.73 -3.84
CA GLY A 153 11.48 -7.89 -2.81
C GLY A 153 11.66 -6.67 -1.90
N SER A 154 11.00 -5.55 -2.18
CA SER A 154 11.01 -4.38 -1.28
C SER A 154 10.28 -4.70 0.03
N SER A 155 10.77 -4.16 1.14
CA SER A 155 10.11 -4.26 2.44
C SER A 155 9.90 -2.90 3.09
N TYR A 156 8.87 -2.82 3.93
CA TYR A 156 8.54 -1.63 4.70
C TYR A 156 8.35 -2.04 6.16
N HIS A 157 9.14 -1.44 7.04
CA HIS A 157 9.02 -1.59 8.49
C HIS A 157 8.42 -0.32 9.05
N LEU A 158 7.25 -0.43 9.68
CA LEU A 158 6.51 0.70 10.21
C LEU A 158 6.48 0.61 11.75
N ALA A 159 6.82 1.70 12.40
CA ALA A 159 6.65 1.88 13.84
C ALA A 159 5.69 3.05 14.09
N LEU A 160 4.57 2.77 14.77
CA LEU A 160 3.60 3.79 15.16
C LEU A 160 4.25 4.71 16.19
N LEU A 161 4.25 5.99 15.92
CA LEU A 161 4.75 6.99 16.86
C LEU A 161 3.70 7.25 17.97
N PRO A 162 4.13 7.39 19.22
CA PRO A 162 3.23 7.77 20.29
C PRO A 162 2.64 9.15 19.97
N GLU A 163 1.38 9.34 20.35
CA GLU A 163 0.75 10.65 20.29
C GLU A 163 1.52 11.61 21.19
N SER A 164 2.03 12.70 20.61
CA SER A 164 2.63 13.76 21.43
C SER A 164 1.51 14.31 22.32
N ALA A 165 1.66 14.17 23.63
CA ALA A 165 0.75 14.83 24.57
C ALA A 165 0.79 16.35 24.31
N PRO A 166 -0.35 17.04 24.34
CA PRO A 166 -0.43 18.49 24.16
C PRO A 166 0.34 19.26 25.22
#